data_f9a9cf2a3cb580da1cff66602978b9fa
#
_entry.id   f9a9cf2a3cb580da1cff66602978b9fa
#
_cell.length_a   1.000
_cell.length_b   1.000
_cell.length_c   1.000
_cell.angle_alpha   90.00
_cell.angle_beta   90.00
_cell.angle_gamma   90.00
#
_symmetry.space_group_name_H-M   'P 1'
#
loop_
_entity.id
_entity.type
_entity.pdbx_description
1 polymer ?
#
loop_
_entity_poly.entity_id
_entity_poly.type
_entity_poly.pdbx_seq_one_letter_code
_entity_poly.pdbx_strand_id
1 'polypeptide(L)'
;MRDSQTVNAPPKSPVAGGPPAISAPIMRLQTGTHHDPFEVLGVHAQADGTTVVRVFMPQAEAVEVAGGRMARVAGTDCFERVLAAGSALDVHPVLKWQDKRAGDWHQDRSPYTFAAQIGEVDLHLFGEGRHFQIWNVLGAQLRTIDGIAGC
;
A
#
# COMPACT_ATOMS: atom_id res chain seq x y z
N MET A 1 -31.06 -4.26 61.43
CA MET A 1 -30.72 -5.13 60.31
C MET A 1 -31.46 -4.62 59.09
N ARG A 2 -30.76 -3.93 58.18
CA ARG A 2 -31.28 -3.51 56.87
C ARG A 2 -30.22 -3.87 55.86
N ASP A 3 -30.52 -4.89 55.07
CA ASP A 3 -29.68 -5.35 53.96
C ASP A 3 -29.71 -4.31 52.83
N SER A 4 -28.53 -3.76 52.52
CA SER A 4 -28.35 -2.93 51.35
C SER A 4 -28.05 -3.81 50.16
N GLN A 5 -29.02 -4.06 49.29
CA GLN A 5 -28.80 -4.68 47.98
C GLN A 5 -28.08 -3.72 47.05
N THR A 6 -26.82 -4.04 46.75
CA THR A 6 -26.05 -3.38 45.69
C THR A 6 -26.57 -3.87 44.35
N VAL A 7 -27.28 -3.01 43.65
CA VAL A 7 -27.74 -3.26 42.28
C VAL A 7 -26.54 -3.15 41.33
N ASN A 8 -26.10 -4.27 40.85
CA ASN A 8 -25.03 -4.40 39.86
C ASN A 8 -25.59 -4.01 38.50
N ALA A 9 -25.19 -2.87 37.96
CA ALA A 9 -25.55 -2.43 36.62
C ALA A 9 -24.86 -3.33 35.58
N PRO A 10 -25.55 -3.74 34.49
CA PRO A 10 -24.94 -4.57 33.46
C PRO A 10 -23.82 -3.81 32.73
N PRO A 11 -22.74 -4.47 32.29
CA PRO A 11 -21.68 -3.84 31.54
C PRO A 11 -22.22 -3.28 30.22
N LYS A 12 -21.96 -2.00 29.97
CA LYS A 12 -22.25 -1.37 28.68
C LYS A 12 -21.53 -2.12 27.56
N SER A 13 -22.29 -2.74 26.65
CA SER A 13 -21.78 -3.31 25.41
C SER A 13 -20.98 -2.24 24.66
N PRO A 14 -19.82 -2.59 24.04
CA PRO A 14 -19.09 -1.64 23.22
C PRO A 14 -19.96 -1.20 22.05
N VAL A 15 -20.11 0.08 21.92
CA VAL A 15 -20.78 0.74 20.79
C VAL A 15 -20.06 0.27 19.52
N ALA A 16 -20.81 -0.33 18.60
CA ALA A 16 -20.28 -0.73 17.30
C ALA A 16 -19.62 0.48 16.65
N GLY A 17 -18.29 0.44 16.49
CA GLY A 17 -17.52 1.48 15.84
C GLY A 17 -17.99 1.67 14.43
N GLY A 18 -18.19 2.91 14.02
CA GLY A 18 -18.36 3.26 12.61
C GLY A 18 -17.19 2.73 11.76
N PRO A 19 -17.29 2.77 10.43
CA PRO A 19 -16.21 2.28 9.58
C PRO A 19 -14.88 2.89 10.01
N PRO A 20 -13.77 2.11 10.03
CA PRO A 20 -12.49 2.60 10.48
C PRO A 20 -12.11 3.86 9.69
N ALA A 21 -11.67 4.90 10.40
CA ALA A 21 -11.25 6.14 9.76
C ALA A 21 -10.09 5.86 8.80
N ILE A 22 -10.17 6.40 7.59
CA ILE A 22 -9.10 6.26 6.59
C ILE A 22 -7.85 6.93 7.16
N SER A 23 -6.70 6.23 7.10
CA SER A 23 -5.46 6.80 7.60
C SER A 23 -5.04 8.03 6.78
N ALA A 24 -4.45 9.03 7.45
CA ALA A 24 -4.03 10.26 6.78
C ALA A 24 -3.06 10.04 5.60
N PRO A 25 -2.09 9.10 5.64
CA PRO A 25 -1.25 8.79 4.49
C PRO A 25 -2.04 8.27 3.27
N ILE A 26 -2.99 7.36 3.48
CA ILE A 26 -3.84 6.84 2.39
C ILE A 26 -4.71 7.96 1.78
N MET A 27 -5.23 8.84 2.61
CA MET A 27 -6.00 9.99 2.11
C MET A 27 -5.12 10.95 1.28
N ARG A 28 -3.86 11.17 1.68
CA ARG A 28 -2.93 11.97 0.88
C ARG A 28 -2.60 11.31 -0.46
N LEU A 29 -2.51 9.97 -0.53
CA LEU A 29 -2.38 9.26 -1.80
C LEU A 29 -3.61 9.49 -2.68
N GLN A 30 -4.82 9.36 -2.12
CA GLN A 30 -6.07 9.56 -2.85
C GLN A 30 -6.20 10.97 -3.43
N THR A 31 -5.71 11.97 -2.72
CA THR A 31 -5.75 13.38 -3.14
C THR A 31 -4.52 13.82 -3.94
N GLY A 32 -3.55 12.94 -4.18
CA GLY A 32 -2.32 13.25 -4.91
C GLY A 32 -1.36 14.20 -4.16
N THR A 33 -1.47 14.28 -2.83
CA THR A 33 -0.66 15.17 -1.99
C THR A 33 0.40 14.45 -1.16
N HIS A 34 0.57 13.13 -1.35
CA HIS A 34 1.62 12.36 -0.67
C HIS A 34 2.95 12.53 -1.43
N HIS A 35 3.97 13.04 -0.76
CA HIS A 35 5.29 13.32 -1.38
C HIS A 35 6.18 12.07 -1.50
N ASP A 36 5.96 11.04 -0.66
CA ASP A 36 6.68 9.77 -0.74
C ASP A 36 5.70 8.59 -0.68
N PRO A 37 5.18 8.13 -1.82
CA PRO A 37 4.25 7.01 -1.85
C PRO A 37 4.87 5.67 -1.41
N PHE A 38 6.21 5.51 -1.42
CA PHE A 38 6.87 4.29 -0.96
C PHE A 38 6.69 4.04 0.55
N GLU A 39 6.43 5.08 1.36
CA GLU A 39 6.09 4.91 2.77
C GLU A 39 4.79 4.13 3.00
N VAL A 40 3.89 4.12 2.02
CA VAL A 40 2.55 3.54 2.16
C VAL A 40 2.36 2.34 1.24
N LEU A 41 2.76 2.48 -0.03
CA LEU A 41 2.57 1.47 -1.07
C LEU A 41 3.73 0.49 -1.11
N GLY A 42 3.46 -0.73 -1.59
CA GLY A 42 4.43 -1.81 -1.64
C GLY A 42 4.20 -2.86 -0.56
N VAL A 43 5.27 -3.45 -0.08
CA VAL A 43 5.28 -4.55 0.89
C VAL A 43 5.93 -4.08 2.18
N HIS A 44 5.19 -4.09 3.28
CA HIS A 44 5.65 -3.58 4.58
C HIS A 44 5.51 -4.62 5.68
N ALA A 45 6.62 -4.96 6.32
CA ALA A 45 6.60 -5.78 7.53
C ALA A 45 6.05 -4.96 8.71
N GLN A 46 5.21 -5.59 9.52
CA GLN A 46 4.63 -4.99 10.71
C GLN A 46 5.34 -5.49 11.98
N ALA A 47 5.21 -4.75 13.07
CA ALA A 47 5.84 -5.09 14.35
C ALA A 47 5.36 -6.42 14.94
N ASP A 48 4.17 -6.88 14.59
CA ASP A 48 3.58 -8.16 15.00
C ASP A 48 4.03 -9.35 14.12
N GLY A 49 4.93 -9.11 13.17
CA GLY A 49 5.45 -10.11 12.23
C GLY A 49 4.56 -10.36 11.02
N THR A 50 3.40 -9.72 10.93
CA THR A 50 2.57 -9.76 9.71
C THR A 50 3.18 -8.91 8.60
N THR A 51 2.72 -9.11 7.37
CA THR A 51 3.13 -8.31 6.22
C THR A 51 1.90 -7.67 5.58
N VAL A 52 1.94 -6.37 5.38
CA VAL A 52 0.88 -5.64 4.68
C VAL A 52 1.35 -5.31 3.26
N VAL A 53 0.55 -5.69 2.27
CA VAL A 53 0.73 -5.30 0.87
C VAL A 53 -0.29 -4.23 0.55
N ARG A 54 0.17 -3.08 0.02
CA ARG A 54 -0.72 -1.98 -0.40
C ARG A 54 -0.42 -1.57 -1.83
N VAL A 55 -1.49 -1.31 -2.58
CA VAL A 55 -1.41 -0.79 -3.94
C VAL A 55 -2.46 0.30 -4.16
N PHE A 56 -2.15 1.24 -5.03
CA PHE A 56 -3.08 2.29 -5.46
C PHE A 56 -3.42 2.05 -6.93
N MET A 57 -4.66 1.66 -7.21
CA MET A 57 -5.09 1.24 -8.55
C MET A 57 -6.48 1.80 -8.89
N PRO A 58 -6.58 3.06 -9.33
CA PRO A 58 -7.86 3.70 -9.66
C PRO A 58 -8.66 2.99 -10.77
N GLN A 59 -7.96 2.30 -11.67
CA GLN A 59 -8.55 1.57 -12.80
C GLN A 59 -9.09 0.19 -12.40
N ALA A 60 -8.71 -0.34 -11.24
CA ALA A 60 -9.06 -1.70 -10.85
C ALA A 60 -10.38 -1.79 -10.10
N GLU A 61 -11.22 -2.75 -10.46
CA GLU A 61 -12.41 -3.17 -9.70
C GLU A 61 -12.01 -4.12 -8.57
N ALA A 62 -11.08 -5.02 -8.85
CA ALA A 62 -10.59 -6.01 -7.92
C ALA A 62 -9.09 -6.20 -8.09
N VAL A 63 -8.40 -6.48 -6.97
CA VAL A 63 -6.97 -6.79 -6.97
C VAL A 63 -6.73 -8.04 -6.13
N GLU A 64 -5.80 -8.88 -6.58
CA GLU A 64 -5.36 -10.09 -5.90
C GLU A 64 -3.83 -10.11 -5.80
N VAL A 65 -3.32 -10.61 -4.69
CA VAL A 65 -1.90 -10.86 -4.46
C VAL A 65 -1.72 -12.16 -3.67
N ALA A 66 -0.67 -12.91 -3.93
CA ALA A 66 -0.38 -14.17 -3.24
C ALA A 66 -1.61 -15.11 -3.15
N GLY A 67 -2.35 -15.24 -4.25
CA GLY A 67 -3.50 -16.15 -4.36
C GLY A 67 -4.76 -15.72 -3.60
N GLY A 68 -4.85 -14.46 -3.13
CA GLY A 68 -6.05 -13.99 -2.46
C GLY A 68 -6.39 -12.54 -2.72
N ARG A 69 -7.66 -12.22 -2.57
CA ARG A 69 -8.21 -10.91 -2.85
C ARG A 69 -7.73 -9.87 -1.84
N MET A 70 -7.41 -8.69 -2.32
CA MET A 70 -7.11 -7.52 -1.51
C MET A 70 -8.40 -6.79 -1.16
N ALA A 71 -8.50 -6.25 0.05
CA ALA A 71 -9.60 -5.41 0.47
C ALA A 71 -9.39 -3.98 -0.05
N ARG A 72 -10.40 -3.39 -0.67
CA ARG A 72 -10.37 -1.96 -0.99
C ARG A 72 -10.57 -1.15 0.29
N VAL A 73 -9.72 -0.19 0.54
CA VAL A 73 -9.92 0.77 1.64
C VAL A 73 -11.11 1.66 1.26
N ALA A 74 -12.15 1.62 2.07
CA ALA A 74 -13.43 2.26 1.78
C ALA A 74 -13.25 3.75 1.42
N GLY A 75 -13.87 4.18 0.31
CA GLY A 75 -13.79 5.56 -0.17
C GLY A 75 -12.47 5.94 -0.85
N THR A 76 -11.61 4.97 -1.16
CA THR A 76 -10.34 5.21 -1.84
C THR A 76 -10.11 4.22 -2.99
N ASP A 77 -9.05 4.46 -3.77
CA ASP A 77 -8.54 3.54 -4.78
C ASP A 77 -7.34 2.72 -4.29
N CYS A 78 -7.10 2.73 -2.98
CA CYS A 78 -6.13 1.86 -2.33
C CYS A 78 -6.72 0.48 -2.06
N PHE A 79 -5.91 -0.53 -2.28
CA PHE A 79 -6.19 -1.92 -1.89
C PHE A 79 -5.12 -2.38 -0.93
N GLU A 80 -5.53 -3.13 0.09
CA GLU A 80 -4.58 -3.71 1.04
C GLU A 80 -4.90 -5.19 1.33
N ARG A 81 -3.85 -5.94 1.67
CA ARG A 81 -3.94 -7.29 2.19
C ARG A 81 -2.93 -7.51 3.28
N VAL A 82 -3.39 -8.02 4.39
CA VAL A 82 -2.54 -8.47 5.50
C VAL A 82 -2.27 -9.96 5.32
N LEU A 83 -1.01 -10.33 5.32
CA LEU A 83 -0.54 -11.70 5.27
C LEU A 83 -0.03 -12.11 6.65
N ALA A 84 -0.30 -13.34 7.04
CA ALA A 84 0.16 -13.87 8.32
C ALA A 84 1.70 -13.90 8.40
N ALA A 85 2.22 -13.86 9.61
CA ALA A 85 3.65 -14.01 9.86
C ALA A 85 4.18 -15.31 9.22
N GLY A 86 5.32 -15.21 8.54
CA GLY A 86 5.94 -16.36 7.85
C GLY A 86 5.28 -16.75 6.53
N SER A 87 4.29 -16.02 6.03
CA SER A 87 3.72 -16.26 4.70
C SER A 87 4.80 -16.08 3.63
N ALA A 88 4.92 -17.05 2.74
CA ALA A 88 5.81 -16.94 1.59
C ALA A 88 5.25 -15.87 0.64
N LEU A 89 6.00 -14.81 0.44
CA LEU A 89 5.71 -13.75 -0.51
C LEU A 89 6.97 -13.48 -1.34
N ASP A 90 6.81 -13.35 -2.65
CA ASP A 90 7.89 -12.88 -3.54
C ASP A 90 8.27 -11.43 -3.13
N VAL A 91 9.52 -11.06 -3.29
CA VAL A 91 10.01 -9.69 -3.07
C VAL A 91 9.24 -8.70 -3.95
N HIS A 92 8.98 -9.09 -5.20
CA HIS A 92 8.18 -8.34 -6.16
C HIS A 92 6.93 -9.14 -6.55
N PRO A 93 5.91 -9.21 -5.69
CA PRO A 93 4.78 -10.09 -5.92
C PRO A 93 4.00 -9.68 -7.16
N VAL A 94 3.55 -10.70 -7.90
CA VAL A 94 2.64 -10.48 -9.02
C VAL A 94 1.27 -10.13 -8.48
N LEU A 95 0.75 -9.02 -8.96
CA LEU A 95 -0.63 -8.58 -8.77
C LEU A 95 -1.48 -9.09 -9.92
N LYS A 96 -2.67 -9.59 -9.62
CA LYS A 96 -3.72 -9.79 -10.61
C LYS A 96 -4.80 -8.75 -10.35
N TRP A 97 -5.24 -8.07 -11.38
CA TRP A 97 -6.26 -7.05 -11.21
C TRP A 97 -7.27 -7.08 -12.35
N GLN A 98 -8.50 -6.74 -12.03
CA GLN A 98 -9.60 -6.69 -12.97
C GLN A 98 -9.89 -5.24 -13.34
N ASP A 99 -9.85 -4.93 -14.64
CA ASP A 99 -10.21 -3.61 -15.13
C ASP A 99 -11.70 -3.34 -14.89
N LYS A 100 -12.01 -2.20 -14.28
CA LYS A 100 -13.40 -1.86 -13.92
C LYS A 100 -14.28 -1.46 -15.10
N ARG A 101 -13.70 -1.17 -16.28
CA ARG A 101 -14.45 -0.82 -17.50
C ARG A 101 -14.63 -2.02 -18.42
N ALA A 102 -13.51 -2.70 -18.72
CA ALA A 102 -13.51 -3.85 -19.63
C ALA A 102 -13.89 -5.16 -18.94
N GLY A 103 -13.65 -5.28 -17.63
CA GLY A 103 -13.85 -6.51 -16.88
C GLY A 103 -12.74 -7.55 -17.05
N ASP A 104 -11.76 -7.28 -17.89
CA ASP A 104 -10.64 -8.17 -18.18
C ASP A 104 -9.66 -8.25 -16.99
N TRP A 105 -9.02 -9.41 -16.86
CA TRP A 105 -7.97 -9.63 -15.87
C TRP A 105 -6.60 -9.42 -16.47
N HIS A 106 -5.79 -8.65 -15.75
CA HIS A 106 -4.39 -8.35 -16.07
C HIS A 106 -3.47 -8.86 -14.98
N GLN A 107 -2.18 -8.99 -15.31
CA GLN A 107 -1.12 -9.30 -14.35
C GLN A 107 -0.03 -8.25 -14.46
N ASP A 108 0.44 -7.78 -13.32
CA ASP A 108 1.44 -6.74 -13.24
C ASP A 108 2.25 -6.84 -11.95
N ARG A 109 3.31 -6.07 -11.82
CA ARG A 109 4.06 -5.90 -10.57
C ARG A 109 3.95 -4.46 -10.10
N SER A 110 3.80 -4.26 -8.79
CA SER A 110 3.78 -2.91 -8.24
C SER A 110 5.16 -2.27 -8.37
N PRO A 111 5.29 -1.07 -8.94
CA PRO A 111 6.55 -0.35 -8.98
C PRO A 111 7.09 -0.02 -7.58
N TYR A 112 6.21 0.07 -6.59
CA TYR A 112 6.56 0.39 -5.20
C TYR A 112 7.16 -0.79 -4.41
N THR A 113 7.38 -1.93 -5.05
CA THR A 113 8.15 -3.04 -4.47
C THR A 113 9.63 -2.99 -4.86
N PHE A 114 9.99 -2.15 -5.82
CA PHE A 114 11.38 -1.94 -6.23
C PHE A 114 11.99 -0.76 -5.48
N ALA A 115 13.29 -0.81 -5.22
CA ALA A 115 13.99 0.32 -4.62
C ALA A 115 13.92 1.56 -5.52
N ALA A 116 13.81 2.74 -4.91
CA ALA A 116 13.88 4.00 -5.64
C ALA A 116 15.20 4.10 -6.43
N GLN A 117 15.11 4.47 -7.70
CA GLN A 117 16.26 4.57 -8.58
C GLN A 117 16.96 5.93 -8.51
N ILE A 118 16.31 6.93 -7.92
CA ILE A 118 16.87 8.25 -7.68
C ILE A 118 17.50 8.24 -6.29
N GLY A 119 18.81 8.50 -6.23
CA GLY A 119 19.55 8.57 -4.97
C GLY A 119 19.55 9.97 -4.35
N GLU A 120 20.01 10.06 -3.10
CA GLU A 120 20.11 11.35 -2.37
C GLU A 120 20.98 12.37 -3.09
N VAL A 121 22.08 11.90 -3.73
CA VAL A 121 22.96 12.76 -4.51
C VAL A 121 22.25 13.36 -5.70
N ASP A 122 21.42 12.55 -6.40
CA ASP A 122 20.63 13.03 -7.54
C ASP A 122 19.62 14.09 -7.09
N LEU A 123 18.92 13.83 -5.98
CA LEU A 123 17.96 14.77 -5.40
C LEU A 123 18.64 16.08 -4.96
N HIS A 124 19.80 16.00 -4.33
CA HIS A 124 20.57 17.17 -3.93
C HIS A 124 21.00 18.00 -5.10
N LEU A 125 21.64 17.39 -6.11
CA LEU A 125 22.09 18.10 -7.32
C LEU A 125 20.93 18.68 -8.14
N PHE A 126 19.79 17.98 -8.16
CA PHE A 126 18.59 18.46 -8.80
C PHE A 126 18.02 19.70 -8.09
N GLY A 127 17.95 19.65 -6.75
CA GLY A 127 17.51 20.77 -5.91
C GLY A 127 18.40 22.03 -6.06
N GLU A 128 19.70 21.85 -6.32
CA GLU A 128 20.64 22.95 -6.60
C GLU A 128 20.59 23.45 -8.07
N GLY A 129 19.84 22.79 -8.96
CA GLY A 129 19.83 23.08 -10.39
C GLY A 129 21.13 22.74 -11.11
N ARG A 130 21.93 21.82 -10.56
CA ARG A 130 23.27 21.47 -11.04
C ARG A 130 23.39 20.03 -11.55
N HIS A 131 22.28 19.29 -11.64
CA HIS A 131 22.32 17.92 -12.12
C HIS A 131 22.30 17.84 -13.64
N PHE A 132 23.46 18.03 -14.26
CA PHE A 132 23.61 18.08 -15.73
C PHE A 132 23.44 16.71 -16.41
N GLN A 133 23.39 15.60 -15.66
CA GLN A 133 23.26 14.23 -16.18
C GLN A 133 22.01 13.52 -15.64
N ILE A 134 20.99 14.29 -15.26
CA ILE A 134 19.75 13.74 -14.65
C ILE A 134 19.04 12.72 -15.55
N TRP A 135 19.23 12.82 -16.87
CA TRP A 135 18.68 11.86 -17.84
C TRP A 135 19.15 10.41 -17.65
N ASN A 136 20.27 10.19 -16.94
CA ASN A 136 20.75 8.84 -16.61
C ASN A 136 19.87 8.14 -15.57
N VAL A 137 19.05 8.90 -14.85
CA VAL A 137 18.17 8.40 -13.77
C VAL A 137 16.70 8.65 -14.07
N LEU A 138 16.36 9.80 -14.65
CA LEU A 138 15.00 10.16 -15.04
C LEU A 138 14.68 9.73 -16.48
N GLY A 139 13.41 9.53 -16.73
CA GLY A 139 12.87 9.09 -18.02
C GLY A 139 12.73 7.58 -18.13
N ALA A 140 12.37 7.12 -19.32
CA ALA A 140 12.17 5.69 -19.59
C ALA A 140 13.53 5.00 -19.79
N GLN A 141 14.04 4.41 -18.74
CA GLN A 141 15.29 3.65 -18.73
C GLN A 141 14.99 2.14 -18.75
N LEU A 142 15.40 1.44 -19.79
CA LEU A 142 15.31 -0.02 -19.82
C LEU A 142 16.32 -0.61 -18.83
N ARG A 143 15.83 -1.25 -17.80
CA ARG A 143 16.65 -1.83 -16.72
C ARG A 143 16.17 -3.24 -16.37
N THR A 144 17.07 -4.01 -15.79
CA THR A 144 16.73 -5.27 -15.13
C THR A 144 17.08 -5.12 -13.66
N ILE A 145 16.07 -5.21 -12.78
CA ILE A 145 16.22 -5.13 -11.34
C ILE A 145 15.74 -6.46 -10.76
N ASP A 146 16.59 -7.11 -9.97
CA ASP A 146 16.33 -8.43 -9.37
C ASP A 146 15.85 -9.49 -10.38
N GLY A 147 16.42 -9.46 -11.60
CA GLY A 147 16.06 -10.36 -12.69
C GLY A 147 14.78 -10.01 -13.44
N ILE A 148 14.10 -8.92 -13.09
CA ILE A 148 12.86 -8.45 -13.72
C ILE A 148 13.19 -7.29 -14.66
N ALA A 149 12.93 -7.48 -15.96
CA ALA A 149 13.12 -6.45 -16.96
C ALA A 149 11.92 -5.48 -16.98
N GLY A 150 12.21 -4.19 -17.10
CA GLY A 150 11.19 -3.15 -17.14
C GLY A 150 11.77 -1.78 -17.52
N CYS A 151 10.95 -0.76 -17.42
CA CYS A 151 11.33 0.65 -17.58
C CYS A 151 10.56 1.57 -16.61
#